data_49c32839157c1b803246ca1f6fbafdee
#
_entry.id   49c32839157c1b803246ca1f6fbafdee
#
_cell.length_a   1.000
_cell.length_b   1.000
_cell.length_c   1.000
_cell.angle_alpha   90.00
_cell.angle_beta   90.00
_cell.angle_gamma   90.00
#
_symmetry.space_group_name_H-M   'P 1'
#
loop_
_entity.id
_entity.type
_entity.pdbx_description
1 polymer ?
#
loop_
_entity_poly.entity_id
_entity_poly.type
_entity_poly.pdbx_seq_one_letter_code
_entity_poly.pdbx_strand_id
1 'polypeptide(L)'
;GYAKSVGVNVLDYKYFTNKDSVKVDMFPVILKPVKLGSSIGVSIVKNQEELSYALDVAFEFDDAIIIEPFISGVKEYNLAGTKVNGEFIFSIIEEPQKAEFLDFDKKYLDFSRTSKAKEVDLGDKLNLEIKESFKNLYNTLFEGSIIRCDFFVIDNKVYLNEINSIPGSMANYLFSDFQELFTKVASNLPTKKDIPINFEYVNKIQVAKGK
;
A
#
# COMPACT_ATOMS: atom_id res chain seq x y z
N GLY A 1 -6.56 8.13 3.63
CA GLY A 1 -7.00 8.77 4.89
C GLY A 1 -5.96 8.64 5.99
N TYR A 2 -5.56 7.41 6.31
CA TYR A 2 -4.54 7.15 7.32
C TYR A 2 -3.21 7.85 7.00
N ALA A 3 -2.70 7.71 5.79
CA ALA A 3 -1.45 8.35 5.39
C ALA A 3 -1.48 9.88 5.60
N LYS A 4 -2.57 10.54 5.19
CA LYS A 4 -2.76 11.98 5.46
C LYS A 4 -2.78 12.30 6.96
N SER A 5 -3.38 11.45 7.80
CA SER A 5 -3.47 11.68 9.25
C SER A 5 -2.12 11.57 9.96
N VAL A 6 -1.16 10.86 9.39
CA VAL A 6 0.22 10.74 9.92
C VAL A 6 1.22 11.62 9.17
N GLY A 7 0.74 12.58 8.38
CA GLY A 7 1.56 13.58 7.71
C GLY A 7 2.29 13.11 6.46
N VAL A 8 1.86 11.98 5.86
CA VAL A 8 2.43 11.48 4.60
C VAL A 8 1.61 11.97 3.42
N ASN A 9 2.29 12.52 2.40
CA ASN A 9 1.62 12.99 1.19
C ASN A 9 1.03 11.80 0.42
N VAL A 10 -0.15 12.00 -0.12
CA VAL A 10 -0.80 11.09 -1.09
C VAL A 10 -1.38 11.93 -2.22
N LEU A 11 -1.61 11.32 -3.38
CA LEU A 11 -2.37 11.98 -4.44
C LEU A 11 -3.80 12.24 -3.96
N ASP A 12 -4.43 13.24 -4.51
CA ASP A 12 -5.85 13.44 -4.26
C ASP A 12 -6.65 12.30 -4.87
N TYR A 13 -7.67 11.84 -4.13
CA TYR A 13 -8.49 10.73 -4.57
C TYR A 13 -9.96 10.98 -4.26
N LYS A 14 -10.82 10.37 -5.06
CA LYS A 14 -12.26 10.27 -4.80
C LYS A 14 -12.60 8.80 -4.56
N TYR A 15 -13.46 8.54 -3.56
CA TYR A 15 -13.93 7.20 -3.18
C TYR A 15 -15.41 7.05 -3.52
N PHE A 16 -15.79 5.96 -4.15
CA PHE A 16 -17.16 5.70 -4.57
C PHE A 16 -17.57 4.25 -4.29
N THR A 17 -18.80 4.08 -3.81
CA THR A 17 -19.47 2.78 -3.61
C THR A 17 -20.69 2.61 -4.52
N ASN A 18 -20.99 3.60 -5.33
CA ASN A 18 -22.10 3.56 -6.30
C ASN A 18 -21.62 4.12 -7.64
N LYS A 19 -21.73 3.30 -8.68
CA LYS A 19 -21.35 3.64 -10.04
C LYS A 19 -22.03 4.92 -10.55
N ASP A 20 -23.33 5.07 -10.29
CA ASP A 20 -24.13 6.20 -10.80
C ASP A 20 -23.75 7.53 -10.15
N SER A 21 -23.05 7.50 -9.01
CA SER A 21 -22.59 8.71 -8.31
C SER A 21 -21.23 9.23 -8.80
N VAL A 22 -20.56 8.48 -9.67
CA VAL A 22 -19.21 8.82 -10.13
C VAL A 22 -19.23 10.03 -11.05
N LYS A 23 -18.46 11.05 -10.66
CA LYS A 23 -18.21 12.23 -11.48
C LYS A 23 -16.71 12.50 -11.53
N VAL A 24 -16.22 12.61 -12.76
CA VAL A 24 -14.81 12.89 -13.06
C VAL A 24 -14.74 14.21 -13.80
N ASP A 25 -14.00 15.17 -13.22
CA ASP A 25 -13.92 16.52 -13.74
C ASP A 25 -12.66 16.74 -14.60
N MET A 26 -11.67 15.86 -14.45
CA MET A 26 -10.38 15.95 -15.15
C MET A 26 -9.92 14.57 -15.63
N PHE A 27 -9.26 14.54 -16.78
CA PHE A 27 -8.62 13.36 -17.35
C PHE A 27 -7.16 13.67 -17.71
N PRO A 28 -6.27 12.66 -17.79
CA PRO A 28 -6.51 11.25 -17.50
C PRO A 28 -6.58 10.93 -15.98
N VAL A 29 -7.33 9.88 -15.64
CA VAL A 29 -7.40 9.35 -14.28
C VAL A 29 -7.07 7.86 -14.25
N ILE A 30 -6.68 7.36 -13.09
CA ILE A 30 -6.58 5.92 -12.82
C ILE A 30 -7.69 5.51 -11.85
N LEU A 31 -8.35 4.43 -12.19
CA LEU A 31 -9.47 3.87 -11.46
C LEU A 31 -9.04 2.53 -10.91
N LYS A 32 -9.23 2.33 -9.59
CA LYS A 32 -8.73 1.15 -8.88
C LYS A 32 -9.83 0.57 -7.99
N PRO A 33 -10.13 -0.75 -8.04
CA PRO A 33 -10.88 -1.44 -7.00
C PRO A 33 -10.15 -1.31 -5.65
N VAL A 34 -10.89 -1.16 -4.55
CA VAL A 34 -10.31 -0.85 -3.24
C VAL A 34 -9.68 -2.07 -2.56
N LYS A 35 -10.30 -3.25 -2.69
CA LYS A 35 -9.92 -4.46 -1.97
C LYS A 35 -9.01 -5.40 -2.76
N LEU A 36 -8.65 -5.01 -3.99
CA LEU A 36 -7.83 -5.83 -4.87
C LEU A 36 -6.40 -5.31 -4.98
N GLY A 37 -5.51 -6.24 -5.33
CA GLY A 37 -4.12 -5.97 -5.63
C GLY A 37 -3.76 -6.40 -7.05
N SER A 38 -2.46 -6.39 -7.36
CA SER A 38 -1.93 -6.94 -8.60
C SER A 38 -2.46 -6.28 -9.89
N SER A 39 -2.92 -5.04 -9.79
CA SER A 39 -3.54 -4.29 -10.89
C SER A 39 -4.82 -4.92 -11.47
N ILE A 40 -5.46 -5.85 -10.75
CA ILE A 40 -6.73 -6.45 -11.18
C ILE A 40 -7.82 -5.38 -11.15
N GLY A 41 -8.55 -5.23 -12.27
CA GLY A 41 -9.62 -4.24 -12.41
C GLY A 41 -9.15 -2.78 -12.46
N VAL A 42 -7.85 -2.51 -12.49
CA VAL A 42 -7.28 -1.17 -12.61
C VAL A 42 -7.37 -0.71 -14.07
N SER A 43 -7.86 0.51 -14.28
CA SER A 43 -8.01 1.10 -15.61
C SER A 43 -7.47 2.53 -15.64
N ILE A 44 -6.72 2.87 -16.70
CA ILE A 44 -6.37 4.25 -17.03
C ILE A 44 -7.46 4.77 -17.97
N VAL A 45 -8.14 5.84 -17.55
CA VAL A 45 -9.26 6.46 -18.27
C VAL A 45 -8.79 7.80 -18.80
N LYS A 46 -8.77 7.96 -20.12
CA LYS A 46 -8.23 9.13 -20.80
C LYS A 46 -9.28 10.20 -21.10
N ASN A 47 -10.55 9.80 -21.16
CA ASN A 47 -11.66 10.66 -21.51
C ASN A 47 -12.98 10.11 -20.96
N GLN A 48 -14.05 10.89 -21.10
CA GLN A 48 -15.39 10.54 -20.61
C GLN A 48 -15.98 9.29 -21.27
N GLU A 49 -15.62 9.00 -22.53
CA GLU A 49 -16.18 7.86 -23.26
C GLU A 49 -15.67 6.53 -22.70
N GLU A 50 -14.39 6.48 -22.26
CA GLU A 50 -13.80 5.29 -21.66
C GLU A 50 -14.31 5.04 -20.23
N LEU A 51 -14.83 6.07 -19.54
CA LEU A 51 -15.20 6.00 -18.12
C LEU A 51 -16.26 4.95 -17.84
N SER A 52 -17.30 4.85 -18.66
CA SER A 52 -18.42 3.92 -18.44
C SER A 52 -17.92 2.47 -18.42
N TYR A 53 -17.11 2.09 -19.39
CA TYR A 53 -16.55 0.73 -19.47
C TYR A 53 -15.58 0.44 -18.30
N ALA A 54 -14.73 1.39 -17.97
CA ALA A 54 -13.79 1.23 -16.84
C ALA A 54 -14.52 1.05 -15.50
N LEU A 55 -15.64 1.75 -15.30
CA LEU A 55 -16.50 1.59 -14.13
C LEU A 55 -17.17 0.22 -14.10
N ASP A 56 -17.67 -0.28 -15.25
CA ASP A 56 -18.25 -1.62 -15.33
C ASP A 56 -17.24 -2.67 -14.90
N VAL A 57 -16.04 -2.61 -15.47
CA VAL A 57 -14.95 -3.55 -15.13
C VAL A 57 -14.60 -3.48 -13.64
N ALA A 58 -14.41 -2.28 -13.08
CA ALA A 58 -13.97 -2.18 -11.68
C ALA A 58 -15.05 -2.62 -10.68
N PHE A 59 -16.31 -2.27 -10.92
CA PHE A 59 -17.42 -2.70 -10.06
C PHE A 59 -17.83 -4.17 -10.25
N GLU A 60 -17.34 -4.86 -11.28
CA GLU A 60 -17.44 -6.32 -11.38
C GLU A 60 -16.55 -7.00 -10.34
N PHE A 61 -15.42 -6.39 -10.01
CA PHE A 61 -14.43 -6.95 -9.08
C PHE A 61 -14.58 -6.49 -7.63
N ASP A 62 -15.17 -5.33 -7.37
CA ASP A 62 -15.28 -4.75 -6.02
C ASP A 62 -16.54 -3.89 -5.88
N ASP A 63 -17.04 -3.77 -4.67
CA ASP A 63 -18.17 -2.89 -4.30
C ASP A 63 -17.75 -1.44 -4.04
N ALA A 64 -16.45 -1.14 -4.13
CA ALA A 64 -15.89 0.19 -3.96
C ALA A 64 -14.68 0.43 -4.85
N ILE A 65 -14.57 1.66 -5.32
CA ILE A 65 -13.45 2.11 -6.16
C ILE A 65 -12.84 3.41 -5.63
N ILE A 66 -11.58 3.63 -5.96
CA ILE A 66 -10.94 4.94 -5.88
C ILE A 66 -10.55 5.43 -7.27
N ILE A 67 -10.64 6.74 -7.44
CA ILE A 67 -10.22 7.44 -8.66
C ILE A 67 -9.18 8.48 -8.27
N GLU A 68 -8.02 8.43 -8.91
CA GLU A 68 -6.89 9.31 -8.70
C GLU A 68 -6.46 9.96 -10.03
N PRO A 69 -5.78 11.12 -10.02
CA PRO A 69 -5.12 11.64 -11.21
C PRO A 69 -4.10 10.61 -11.74
N PHE A 70 -4.14 10.34 -13.05
CA PHE A 70 -3.09 9.55 -13.68
C PHE A 70 -1.93 10.46 -14.12
N ILE A 71 -0.75 10.21 -13.55
CA ILE A 71 0.46 10.99 -13.85
C ILE A 71 1.36 10.14 -14.73
N SER A 72 1.45 10.50 -16.02
CA SER A 72 2.30 9.80 -16.97
C SER A 72 3.79 9.99 -16.64
N GLY A 73 4.57 8.94 -16.80
CA GLY A 73 6.02 9.01 -16.62
C GLY A 73 6.50 9.16 -15.17
N VAL A 74 5.60 9.14 -14.19
CA VAL A 74 5.98 9.16 -12.77
C VAL A 74 6.84 7.95 -12.43
N LYS A 75 7.90 8.19 -11.68
CA LYS A 75 8.76 7.13 -11.16
C LYS A 75 8.21 6.63 -9.83
N GLU A 76 8.23 5.31 -9.69
CA GLU A 76 7.83 4.60 -8.50
C GLU A 76 9.05 4.04 -7.79
N TYR A 77 9.03 4.07 -6.46
CA TYR A 77 10.11 3.59 -5.61
C TYR A 77 9.55 2.73 -4.48
N ASN A 78 10.09 1.54 -4.33
CA ASN A 78 9.67 0.59 -3.32
C ASN A 78 10.66 0.62 -2.15
N LEU A 79 10.14 0.71 -0.92
CA LEU A 79 10.89 0.52 0.30
C LEU A 79 10.17 -0.49 1.18
N ALA A 80 10.85 -1.58 1.53
CA ALA A 80 10.38 -2.50 2.55
C ALA A 80 11.09 -2.25 3.88
N GLY A 81 10.46 -2.67 4.96
CA GLY A 81 11.07 -2.53 6.27
C GLY A 81 10.21 -3.11 7.39
N THR A 82 10.80 -3.08 8.57
CA THR A 82 10.19 -3.53 9.82
C THR A 82 10.80 -2.78 10.99
N LYS A 83 10.20 -2.95 12.17
CA LYS A 83 10.75 -2.41 13.42
C LYS A 83 11.00 -3.54 14.40
N VAL A 84 12.23 -3.65 14.89
CA VAL A 84 12.65 -4.66 15.87
C VAL A 84 13.30 -3.95 17.05
N ASN A 85 12.84 -4.21 18.26
CA ASN A 85 13.36 -3.60 19.51
C ASN A 85 13.44 -2.06 19.47
N GLY A 86 12.47 -1.42 18.80
CA GLY A 86 12.42 0.04 18.69
C GLY A 86 13.19 0.61 17.50
N GLU A 87 14.03 -0.16 16.82
CA GLU A 87 14.84 0.27 15.69
C GLU A 87 14.24 -0.18 14.35
N PHE A 88 14.27 0.71 13.36
CA PHE A 88 13.85 0.38 12.01
C PHE A 88 14.96 -0.29 11.22
N ILE A 89 14.62 -1.39 10.55
CA ILE A 89 15.47 -2.08 9.58
C ILE A 89 14.81 -1.91 8.21
N PHE A 90 15.54 -1.27 7.30
CA PHE A 90 15.07 -1.00 5.95
C PHE A 90 15.75 -1.89 4.93
N SER A 91 15.05 -2.17 3.85
CA SER A 91 15.60 -2.71 2.63
C SER A 91 16.38 -1.65 1.83
N ILE A 92 16.90 -2.04 0.68
CA ILE A 92 17.27 -1.08 -0.36
C ILE A 92 16.01 -0.34 -0.85
N ILE A 93 16.19 0.88 -1.40
CA ILE A 93 15.16 1.55 -2.20
C ILE A 93 15.32 1.05 -3.63
N GLU A 94 14.24 0.49 -4.18
CA GLU A 94 14.20 -0.06 -5.54
C GLU A 94 13.39 0.86 -6.46
N GLU A 95 13.87 1.11 -7.69
CA GLU A 95 13.03 1.55 -8.79
C GLU A 95 12.59 0.30 -9.58
N PRO A 96 11.34 -0.16 -9.41
CA PRO A 96 10.89 -1.37 -10.08
C PRO A 96 10.91 -1.16 -11.60
N GLN A 97 11.39 -2.16 -12.33
CA GLN A 97 11.30 -2.13 -13.78
C GLN A 97 9.82 -2.16 -14.16
N LYS A 98 9.33 -1.08 -14.74
CA LYS A 98 7.96 -1.04 -15.27
C LYS A 98 7.86 -2.01 -16.44
N ALA A 99 7.26 -3.19 -16.22
CA ALA A 99 6.55 -3.82 -17.30
C ALA A 99 5.41 -2.87 -17.68
N GLU A 100 5.24 -2.57 -18.98
CA GLU A 100 4.14 -1.72 -19.44
C GLU A 100 2.83 -2.14 -18.79
N PHE A 101 2.02 -1.18 -18.36
CA PHE A 101 0.84 -1.28 -17.49
C PHE A 101 -0.25 -2.26 -17.97
N LEU A 102 -0.05 -2.93 -19.11
CA LEU A 102 -1.10 -3.59 -19.88
C LEU A 102 -1.03 -5.12 -19.92
N ASP A 103 -0.08 -5.78 -19.24
CA ASP A 103 0.05 -7.23 -19.41
C ASP A 103 0.15 -7.93 -18.04
N PHE A 104 -1.04 -8.29 -17.49
CA PHE A 104 -1.15 -9.15 -16.30
C PHE A 104 -0.36 -10.44 -16.48
N ASP A 105 -0.40 -11.05 -17.66
CA ASP A 105 0.29 -12.29 -17.97
C ASP A 105 1.81 -12.12 -17.90
N LYS A 106 2.36 -11.01 -18.38
CA LYS A 106 3.80 -10.72 -18.28
C LYS A 106 4.24 -10.36 -16.87
N LYS A 107 3.34 -9.78 -16.06
CA LYS A 107 3.66 -9.37 -14.68
C LYS A 107 3.71 -10.54 -13.70
N TYR A 108 2.91 -11.58 -13.91
CA TYR A 108 2.70 -12.66 -12.95
C TYR A 108 3.09 -14.06 -13.44
N LEU A 109 3.13 -14.31 -14.75
CA LEU A 109 3.52 -15.62 -15.28
C LEU A 109 5.01 -15.72 -15.61
N ASP A 110 5.73 -14.60 -15.65
CA ASP A 110 7.17 -14.63 -15.82
C ASP A 110 7.88 -14.86 -14.47
N PHE A 111 7.90 -16.11 -14.02
CA PHE A 111 8.69 -16.57 -12.87
C PHE A 111 10.20 -16.51 -13.10
N SER A 112 10.65 -16.11 -14.27
CA SER A 112 12.08 -16.06 -14.67
C SER A 112 12.79 -14.80 -14.19
N ARG A 113 12.18 -13.96 -13.32
CA ARG A 113 12.85 -12.76 -12.77
C ARG A 113 14.08 -13.15 -11.94
N THR A 114 15.15 -13.45 -12.63
CA THR A 114 16.50 -13.64 -12.06
C THR A 114 17.23 -12.31 -11.82
N SER A 115 16.66 -11.18 -12.23
CA SER A 115 17.27 -9.86 -11.99
C SER A 115 17.12 -9.48 -10.51
N LYS A 116 18.25 -9.39 -9.82
CA LYS A 116 18.28 -8.80 -8.45
C LYS A 116 17.69 -7.39 -8.50
N ALA A 117 16.91 -7.04 -7.48
CA ALA A 117 16.44 -5.68 -7.28
C ALA A 117 17.62 -4.70 -7.37
N LYS A 118 17.45 -3.61 -8.11
CA LYS A 118 18.49 -2.60 -8.29
C LYS A 118 18.26 -1.49 -7.28
N GLU A 119 19.23 -1.33 -6.39
CA GLU A 119 19.25 -0.18 -5.49
C GLU A 119 19.38 1.12 -6.26
N VAL A 120 18.61 2.11 -5.85
CA VAL A 120 18.64 3.46 -6.43
C VAL A 120 18.98 4.46 -5.33
N ASP A 121 19.91 5.35 -5.60
CA ASP A 121 20.20 6.50 -4.77
C ASP A 121 19.49 7.73 -5.35
N LEU A 122 18.55 8.29 -4.60
CA LEU A 122 17.78 9.48 -4.97
C LEU A 122 18.38 10.76 -4.38
N GLY A 123 19.53 10.65 -3.72
CA GLY A 123 20.14 11.69 -2.92
C GLY A 123 19.57 11.79 -1.50
N ASP A 124 20.36 12.33 -0.60
CA ASP A 124 20.10 12.32 0.84
C ASP A 124 18.70 12.80 1.21
N LYS A 125 18.23 13.88 0.59
CA LYS A 125 16.93 14.49 0.90
C LYS A 125 15.77 13.53 0.63
N LEU A 126 15.69 12.95 -0.58
CA LEU A 126 14.58 12.07 -0.96
C LEU A 126 14.67 10.71 -0.25
N ASN A 127 15.88 10.18 -0.10
CA ASN A 127 16.10 8.95 0.66
C ASN A 127 15.63 9.10 2.11
N LEU A 128 15.90 10.25 2.74
CA LEU A 128 15.44 10.54 4.10
C LEU A 128 13.91 10.70 4.13
N GLU A 129 13.32 11.45 3.20
CA GLU A 129 11.88 11.69 3.12
C GLU A 129 11.09 10.39 2.94
N ILE A 130 11.56 9.46 2.10
CA ILE A 130 10.97 8.12 1.91
C ILE A 130 11.02 7.32 3.24
N LYS A 131 12.18 7.30 3.91
CA LYS A 131 12.33 6.57 5.18
C LYS A 131 11.48 7.17 6.30
N GLU A 132 11.41 8.50 6.42
CA GLU A 132 10.55 9.16 7.41
C GLU A 132 9.06 8.93 7.10
N SER A 133 8.66 9.00 5.83
CA SER A 133 7.30 8.65 5.41
C SER A 133 6.96 7.20 5.79
N PHE A 134 7.87 6.26 5.53
CA PHE A 134 7.70 4.87 5.93
C PHE A 134 7.54 4.73 7.45
N LYS A 135 8.38 5.38 8.26
CA LYS A 135 8.29 5.33 9.73
C LYS A 135 6.94 5.83 10.23
N ASN A 136 6.45 6.95 9.68
CA ASN A 136 5.17 7.52 10.04
C ASN A 136 4.00 6.57 9.69
N LEU A 137 4.07 5.91 8.53
CA LEU A 137 3.08 4.91 8.11
C LEU A 137 3.12 3.65 8.95
N TYR A 138 4.33 3.16 9.23
CA TYR A 138 4.53 1.90 9.96
C TYR A 138 4.00 1.95 11.38
N ASN A 139 4.30 3.02 12.09
CA ASN A 139 4.09 3.26 13.51
C ASN A 139 3.08 2.26 14.14
N THR A 140 2.13 2.53 14.84
CA THR A 140 1.30 1.60 15.63
C THR A 140 0.53 0.51 14.87
N LEU A 141 0.37 0.62 13.53
CA LEU A 141 -0.47 -0.32 12.77
C LEU A 141 0.24 -1.61 12.35
N PHE A 142 1.56 -1.57 12.16
CA PHE A 142 2.30 -2.66 11.52
C PHE A 142 3.36 -3.29 12.42
N GLU A 143 3.28 -3.07 13.74
CA GLU A 143 4.27 -3.57 14.69
C GLU A 143 4.39 -5.10 14.59
N GLY A 144 5.63 -5.59 14.42
CA GLY A 144 5.93 -7.01 14.22
C GLY A 144 5.74 -7.51 12.78
N SER A 145 5.42 -6.62 11.83
CA SER A 145 5.25 -6.98 10.41
C SER A 145 6.43 -6.50 9.56
N ILE A 146 6.69 -7.20 8.46
CA ILE A 146 7.50 -6.69 7.36
C ILE A 146 6.53 -6.16 6.32
N ILE A 147 6.58 -4.85 6.05
CA ILE A 147 5.71 -4.21 5.05
C ILE A 147 6.54 -3.64 3.91
N ARG A 148 5.90 -3.35 2.77
CA ARG A 148 6.47 -2.58 1.68
C ARG A 148 5.57 -1.39 1.36
N CYS A 149 6.16 -0.22 1.30
CA CYS A 149 5.49 0.97 0.83
C CYS A 149 6.02 1.33 -0.56
N ASP A 150 5.11 1.61 -1.47
CA ASP A 150 5.40 1.99 -2.84
C ASP A 150 5.12 3.49 -2.96
N PHE A 151 6.14 4.26 -3.34
CA PHE A 151 6.12 5.72 -3.35
C PHE A 151 6.29 6.26 -4.76
N PHE A 152 5.64 7.38 -5.05
CA PHE A 152 5.94 8.22 -6.20
C PHE A 152 6.85 9.37 -5.80
N VAL A 153 7.71 9.80 -6.71
CA VAL A 153 8.43 11.09 -6.59
C VAL A 153 7.96 12.02 -7.71
N ILE A 154 7.35 13.12 -7.31
CA ILE A 154 6.79 14.13 -8.20
C ILE A 154 7.32 15.49 -7.75
N ASP A 155 7.97 16.25 -8.63
CA ASP A 155 8.52 17.57 -8.32
C ASP A 155 9.37 17.60 -7.05
N ASN A 156 10.26 16.62 -6.89
CA ASN A 156 11.13 16.43 -5.71
C ASN A 156 10.37 16.31 -4.37
N LYS A 157 9.16 15.76 -4.39
CA LYS A 157 8.36 15.41 -3.21
C LYS A 157 7.94 13.95 -3.27
N VAL A 158 7.90 13.32 -2.12
CA VAL A 158 7.48 11.92 -1.95
C VAL A 158 5.99 11.86 -1.70
N TYR A 159 5.31 10.96 -2.42
CA TYR A 159 3.89 10.64 -2.26
C TYR A 159 3.73 9.14 -2.09
N LEU A 160 2.93 8.71 -1.12
CA LEU A 160 2.57 7.31 -0.99
C LEU A 160 1.61 6.92 -2.12
N ASN A 161 1.92 5.84 -2.82
CA ASN A 161 0.99 5.17 -3.73
C ASN A 161 0.19 4.10 -2.97
N GLU A 162 0.88 3.11 -2.38
CA GLU A 162 0.21 2.05 -1.62
C GLU A 162 1.07 1.50 -0.47
N ILE A 163 0.40 0.86 0.50
CA ILE A 163 1.03 0.09 1.57
C ILE A 163 0.69 -1.38 1.36
N ASN A 164 1.70 -2.19 1.14
CA ASN A 164 1.59 -3.63 1.09
C ASN A 164 1.87 -4.19 2.49
N SER A 165 0.82 -4.44 3.26
CA SER A 165 0.91 -4.99 4.63
C SER A 165 1.39 -6.43 4.66
N ILE A 166 1.18 -7.17 3.57
CA ILE A 166 1.70 -8.51 3.33
C ILE A 166 2.26 -8.51 1.90
N PRO A 167 3.47 -7.99 1.70
CA PRO A 167 4.05 -7.89 0.36
C PRO A 167 4.37 -9.28 -0.19
N GLY A 168 4.29 -9.42 -1.51
CA GLY A 168 4.65 -10.66 -2.19
C GLY A 168 6.04 -11.17 -1.76
N SER A 169 6.14 -12.44 -1.39
CA SER A 169 7.35 -13.06 -0.83
C SER A 169 7.96 -12.30 0.36
N MET A 170 7.12 -11.56 1.12
CA MET A 170 7.54 -10.67 2.21
C MET A 170 8.63 -9.66 1.78
N ALA A 171 8.63 -9.27 0.52
CA ALA A 171 9.65 -8.40 -0.11
C ALA A 171 11.10 -8.88 0.13
N ASN A 172 11.32 -10.18 0.25
CA ASN A 172 12.62 -10.77 0.57
C ASN A 172 13.74 -10.35 -0.38
N TYR A 173 13.39 -10.14 -1.64
CA TYR A 173 14.30 -9.76 -2.72
C TYR A 173 14.92 -8.36 -2.56
N LEU A 174 14.38 -7.54 -1.65
CA LEU A 174 14.88 -6.19 -1.34
C LEU A 174 15.92 -6.19 -0.21
N PHE A 175 16.08 -7.29 0.51
CA PHE A 175 17.02 -7.37 1.64
C PHE A 175 18.25 -8.19 1.27
N SER A 176 19.40 -7.78 1.77
CA SER A 176 20.66 -8.50 1.57
C SER A 176 20.71 -9.85 2.30
N ASP A 177 20.17 -9.88 3.52
CA ASP A 177 20.03 -11.10 4.34
C ASP A 177 18.61 -11.15 4.95
N PHE A 178 17.70 -11.68 4.17
CA PHE A 178 16.31 -11.82 4.61
C PHE A 178 16.15 -12.89 5.71
N GLN A 179 16.98 -13.92 5.72
CA GLN A 179 16.90 -14.99 6.72
C GLN A 179 17.26 -14.45 8.11
N GLU A 180 18.31 -13.64 8.20
CA GLU A 180 18.69 -12.97 9.44
C GLU A 180 17.60 -12.01 9.90
N LEU A 181 17.07 -11.19 8.99
CA LEU A 181 15.97 -10.27 9.28
C LEU A 181 14.75 -11.00 9.82
N PHE A 182 14.32 -12.06 9.11
CA PHE A 182 13.15 -12.84 9.51
C PHE A 182 13.32 -13.47 10.89
N THR A 183 14.51 -14.00 11.18
CA THR A 183 14.83 -14.55 12.50
C THR A 183 14.74 -13.50 13.58
N LYS A 184 15.27 -12.29 13.35
CA LYS A 184 15.18 -11.16 14.29
C LYS A 184 13.71 -10.76 14.54
N VAL A 185 12.90 -10.65 13.51
CA VAL A 185 11.47 -10.31 13.63
C VAL A 185 10.73 -11.40 14.42
N ALA A 186 10.89 -12.67 14.04
CA ALA A 186 10.20 -13.79 14.68
C ALA A 186 10.55 -13.94 16.17
N SER A 187 11.80 -13.64 16.53
CA SER A 187 12.27 -13.70 17.93
C SER A 187 11.85 -12.50 18.77
N ASN A 188 11.34 -11.42 18.16
CA ASN A 188 11.00 -10.17 18.83
C ASN A 188 9.56 -9.71 18.50
N LEU A 189 8.65 -10.65 18.24
CA LEU A 189 7.26 -10.33 18.02
C LEU A 189 6.64 -9.65 19.25
N PRO A 190 5.77 -8.65 19.05
CA PRO A 190 5.09 -8.00 20.16
C PRO A 190 4.26 -9.03 20.93
N THR A 191 4.38 -8.99 22.24
CA THR A 191 3.59 -9.87 23.11
C THR A 191 2.11 -9.47 23.04
N LYS A 192 1.26 -10.40 22.64
CA LYS A 192 -0.18 -10.18 22.64
C LYS A 192 -0.63 -9.96 24.08
N LYS A 193 -1.25 -8.82 24.34
CA LYS A 193 -1.87 -8.56 25.63
C LYS A 193 -3.12 -9.43 25.78
N ASP A 194 -3.13 -10.29 26.78
CA ASP A 194 -4.34 -11.01 27.16
C ASP A 194 -5.35 -10.01 27.73
N ILE A 195 -6.42 -9.80 27.00
CA ILE A 195 -7.56 -9.01 27.46
C ILE A 195 -8.55 -10.00 28.08
N PRO A 196 -8.72 -10.03 29.41
CA PRO A 196 -9.67 -10.93 30.05
C PRO A 196 -11.09 -10.58 29.56
N ILE A 197 -11.80 -11.59 29.08
CA ILE A 197 -13.21 -11.43 28.74
C ILE A 197 -13.99 -11.29 30.03
N ASN A 198 -14.60 -10.13 30.24
CA ASN A 198 -15.41 -9.84 31.41
C ASN A 198 -16.86 -9.53 31.00
N PHE A 199 -17.78 -10.33 31.47
CA PHE A 199 -19.22 -10.18 31.20
C PHE A 199 -19.95 -9.35 32.26
N GLU A 200 -19.25 -8.76 33.24
CA GLU A 200 -19.90 -8.05 34.37
C GLU A 200 -20.83 -6.92 33.88
N TYR A 201 -20.40 -6.17 32.88
CA TYR A 201 -21.25 -5.10 32.33
C TYR A 201 -22.46 -5.63 31.56
N VAL A 202 -22.34 -6.77 30.89
CA VAL A 202 -23.44 -7.39 30.17
C VAL A 202 -24.50 -7.81 31.18
N ASN A 203 -24.11 -8.44 32.29
CA ASN A 203 -25.02 -8.82 33.36
C ASN A 203 -25.68 -7.61 34.02
N LYS A 204 -24.94 -6.53 34.28
CA LYS A 204 -25.50 -5.27 34.81
C LYS A 204 -26.55 -4.66 33.88
N ILE A 205 -26.27 -4.66 32.56
CA ILE A 205 -27.23 -4.17 31.55
C ILE A 205 -28.49 -5.05 31.49
N GLN A 206 -28.34 -6.34 31.57
CA GLN A 206 -29.49 -7.27 31.59
C GLN A 206 -30.39 -7.06 32.82
N VAL A 207 -29.79 -6.94 34.01
CA VAL A 207 -30.51 -6.64 35.25
C VAL A 207 -31.21 -5.29 35.18
N ALA A 208 -30.53 -4.26 34.65
CA ALA A 208 -31.11 -2.93 34.49
C ALA A 208 -32.26 -2.87 33.49
N LYS A 209 -32.34 -3.82 32.55
CA LYS A 209 -33.43 -3.96 31.58
C LYS A 209 -34.56 -4.89 32.07
N GLY A 210 -34.49 -5.36 33.30
CA GLY A 210 -35.54 -6.22 33.90
C GLY A 210 -35.62 -7.60 33.27
N LYS A 211 -34.53 -8.13 32.76
CA LYS A 211 -34.42 -9.50 32.23
C LYS A 211 -33.63 -10.39 33.17
#